data_9e16edc4a097666edf7da4b1d2c9f9a0
#
_entry.id   9e16edc4a097666edf7da4b1d2c9f9a0
#
_cell.length_a   1.000
_cell.length_b   1.000
_cell.length_c   1.000
_cell.angle_alpha   90.00
_cell.angle_beta   90.00
_cell.angle_gamma   90.00
#
_symmetry.space_group_name_H-M   'P 1'
#
loop_
_entity.id
_entity.type
_entity.pdbx_description
1 polymer ?
#
loop_
_entity_poly.entity_id
_entity_poly.type
_entity_poly.pdbx_seq_one_letter_code
_entity_poly.pdbx_strand_id
1 'polypeptide(L)'
;MALREQLHRIGLALVLVVGTGTLGVADDKGRADEHGRIQQVVVLDNCDPTTFNGAFGPGICLNVTGGQGVPLPDFLAALPAGHPQWLFYPATLSITRGDTVRAVNQGGEIHTFTEVEEFGGGFIPGLNDPPNAPAVPECTVGYANISVASTRLIQGSSLLVTDLQQGVHRFECCIHPWMRMEIEVQ
;
A
#
# COMPACT_ATOMS: atom_id res chain seq x y z
N MET A 1 -5.75 71.72 -22.01
CA MET A 1 -6.83 71.76 -23.03
C MET A 1 -7.73 70.57 -22.69
N ALA A 2 -8.68 70.70 -21.84
CA ALA A 2 -10.08 71.26 -21.98
C ALA A 2 -10.86 70.61 -23.12
N LEU A 3 -11.84 69.84 -22.75
CA LEU A 3 -13.29 69.92 -23.10
C LEU A 3 -13.94 68.59 -22.64
N ARG A 4 -14.71 68.61 -21.56
CA ARG A 4 -16.17 68.89 -21.42
C ARG A 4 -17.07 67.79 -21.96
N GLU A 5 -17.65 67.11 -20.98
CA GLU A 5 -19.09 66.94 -20.73
C GLU A 5 -19.99 66.58 -21.90
N GLN A 6 -20.70 65.44 -21.74
CA GLN A 6 -22.20 65.53 -21.78
C GLN A 6 -22.84 64.33 -21.07
N LEU A 7 -23.60 64.65 -20.07
CA LEU A 7 -24.60 63.83 -19.40
C LEU A 7 -25.77 63.54 -20.33
N HIS A 8 -26.23 62.31 -20.40
CA HIS A 8 -27.63 62.01 -20.73
C HIS A 8 -28.19 61.04 -19.69
N ARG A 9 -29.11 61.57 -18.91
CA ARG A 9 -30.00 60.84 -18.02
C ARG A 9 -31.10 60.20 -18.87
N ILE A 10 -31.32 58.90 -18.65
CA ILE A 10 -32.60 58.26 -18.96
C ILE A 10 -32.88 57.31 -17.81
N GLY A 11 -33.78 57.47 -17.12
CA GLY A 11 -34.95 57.23 -16.37
C GLY A 11 -35.25 55.74 -16.18
N LEU A 12 -35.19 55.38 -15.00
CA LEU A 12 -36.03 54.63 -14.08
C LEU A 12 -37.22 53.85 -14.70
N ALA A 13 -37.13 52.52 -14.53
CA ALA A 13 -38.31 51.70 -14.28
C ALA A 13 -37.92 50.53 -13.35
N LEU A 14 -38.22 50.69 -12.07
CA LEU A 14 -38.16 49.68 -11.04
C LEU A 14 -39.39 48.78 -11.16
N VAL A 15 -39.24 47.57 -11.70
CA VAL A 15 -40.28 46.54 -11.61
C VAL A 15 -39.92 45.63 -10.47
N LEU A 16 -40.57 45.79 -9.33
CA LEU A 16 -40.56 44.87 -8.21
C LEU A 16 -41.42 43.65 -8.58
N VAL A 17 -40.80 42.56 -8.99
CA VAL A 17 -41.47 41.27 -9.03
C VAL A 17 -41.20 40.59 -7.70
N VAL A 18 -42.16 40.60 -6.80
CA VAL A 18 -42.14 39.77 -5.59
C VAL A 18 -42.53 38.37 -6.01
N GLY A 19 -41.51 37.59 -6.38
CA GLY A 19 -41.65 36.17 -6.55
C GLY A 19 -41.39 35.47 -5.21
N THR A 20 -42.43 34.96 -4.57
CA THR A 20 -42.33 34.02 -3.45
C THR A 20 -41.83 32.69 -4.00
N GLY A 21 -40.53 32.62 -4.30
CA GLY A 21 -39.87 31.37 -4.56
C GLY A 21 -39.52 30.69 -3.23
N THR A 22 -40.23 29.65 -2.87
CA THR A 22 -39.78 28.70 -1.86
C THR A 22 -38.41 28.15 -2.30
N LEU A 23 -37.36 28.57 -1.64
CA LEU A 23 -36.05 27.92 -1.74
C LEU A 23 -36.21 26.49 -1.21
N GLY A 24 -36.46 25.56 -2.12
CA GLY A 24 -36.28 24.17 -1.84
C GLY A 24 -34.80 23.98 -1.53
N VAL A 25 -34.47 23.75 -0.25
CA VAL A 25 -33.19 23.25 0.16
C VAL A 25 -33.15 21.85 -0.43
N ALA A 26 -32.45 21.68 -1.55
CA ALA A 26 -32.09 20.37 -2.03
C ALA A 26 -31.22 19.76 -0.91
N ASP A 27 -31.76 18.74 -0.27
CA ASP A 27 -31.07 17.92 0.71
C ASP A 27 -29.96 17.20 -0.09
N ASP A 28 -28.75 17.74 -0.07
CA ASP A 28 -27.55 17.14 -0.67
C ASP A 28 -27.06 16.00 0.26
N LYS A 29 -27.99 15.08 0.56
CA LYS A 29 -27.71 13.80 1.17
C LYS A 29 -27.43 12.81 0.06
N GLY A 30 -26.16 12.65 -0.30
CA GLY A 30 -25.80 11.47 -1.07
C GLY A 30 -24.76 11.59 -2.15
N ARG A 31 -23.86 12.55 -2.08
CA ARG A 31 -22.61 12.40 -2.79
C ARG A 31 -21.56 11.87 -1.79
N ALA A 32 -21.72 10.60 -1.44
CA ALA A 32 -20.61 9.86 -0.84
C ALA A 32 -19.43 10.01 -1.80
N ASP A 33 -18.30 10.45 -1.25
CA ASP A 33 -17.07 10.65 -1.98
C ASP A 33 -16.78 9.42 -2.86
N GLU A 34 -16.90 9.57 -4.18
CA GLU A 34 -16.57 8.53 -5.18
C GLU A 34 -15.06 8.23 -5.24
N HIS A 35 -14.29 8.83 -4.35
CA HIS A 35 -12.87 8.53 -4.20
C HIS A 35 -12.73 7.55 -3.04
N GLY A 36 -12.39 6.30 -3.37
CA GLY A 36 -12.09 5.27 -2.38
C GLY A 36 -11.01 5.76 -1.39
N ARG A 37 -11.11 5.30 -0.15
CA ARG A 37 -10.14 5.64 0.90
C ARG A 37 -8.82 4.93 0.63
N ILE A 38 -7.72 5.54 1.10
CA ILE A 38 -6.41 4.88 1.10
C ILE A 38 -6.22 4.23 2.46
N GLN A 39 -6.10 2.91 2.46
CA GLN A 39 -5.75 2.10 3.62
C GLN A 39 -4.27 1.73 3.57
N GLN A 40 -3.57 1.84 4.69
CA GLN A 40 -2.14 1.58 4.71
C GLN A 40 -1.82 0.22 5.32
N VAL A 41 -0.93 -0.49 4.66
CA VAL A 41 -0.23 -1.66 5.17
C VAL A 41 1.25 -1.32 5.31
N VAL A 42 1.84 -1.65 6.45
CA VAL A 42 3.26 -1.45 6.69
C VAL A 42 3.96 -2.79 6.54
N VAL A 43 5.02 -2.80 5.74
CA VAL A 43 5.92 -3.94 5.57
C VAL A 43 7.10 -3.69 6.49
N LEU A 44 7.33 -4.59 7.43
CA LEU A 44 8.32 -4.44 8.50
C LEU A 44 9.32 -5.58 8.47
N ASP A 45 10.55 -5.23 8.73
CA ASP A 45 11.62 -6.09 9.19
C ASP A 45 12.56 -5.25 10.08
N ASN A 46 13.39 -5.94 10.84
CA ASN A 46 14.38 -5.28 11.69
C ASN A 46 15.74 -5.98 11.55
N CYS A 47 16.21 -6.12 10.32
CA CYS A 47 17.51 -6.72 10.05
C CYS A 47 18.66 -5.90 10.66
N ASP A 48 19.71 -6.58 11.15
CA ASP A 48 20.97 -5.93 11.55
C ASP A 48 21.89 -5.73 10.33
N PRO A 49 22.16 -4.47 9.93
CA PRO A 49 22.99 -4.20 8.75
C PRO A 49 24.40 -4.79 8.82
N THR A 50 24.96 -4.92 10.03
CA THR A 50 26.33 -5.44 10.19
C THR A 50 26.42 -6.88 9.77
N THR A 51 25.51 -7.71 10.27
CA THR A 51 25.56 -9.17 10.02
C THR A 51 24.96 -9.53 8.67
N PHE A 52 23.86 -8.90 8.25
CA PHE A 52 23.26 -9.18 6.95
C PHE A 52 24.13 -8.70 5.80
N ASN A 53 24.62 -7.46 5.85
CA ASN A 53 25.49 -6.93 4.78
C ASN A 53 26.86 -7.62 4.77
N GLY A 54 27.33 -8.08 5.93
CA GLY A 54 28.55 -8.89 6.01
C GLY A 54 28.44 -10.24 5.32
N ALA A 55 27.24 -10.86 5.34
CA ALA A 55 27.00 -12.17 4.74
C ALA A 55 26.59 -12.08 3.25
N PHE A 56 25.75 -11.10 2.89
CA PHE A 56 25.08 -11.07 1.58
C PHE A 56 25.52 -9.89 0.70
N GLY A 57 26.33 -9.00 1.22
CA GLY A 57 26.81 -7.81 0.51
C GLY A 57 26.13 -6.50 0.94
N PRO A 58 26.76 -5.36 0.62
CA PRO A 58 26.28 -4.06 1.04
C PRO A 58 24.92 -3.73 0.42
N GLY A 59 24.04 -3.12 1.22
CA GLY A 59 22.73 -2.65 0.77
C GLY A 59 21.60 -3.69 0.87
N ILE A 60 21.89 -4.90 1.31
CA ILE A 60 20.87 -5.93 1.58
C ILE A 60 19.98 -5.49 2.74
N CYS A 61 20.58 -4.98 3.80
CA CYS A 61 19.88 -4.43 4.94
C CYS A 61 20.30 -2.98 5.16
N LEU A 62 19.33 -2.07 5.22
CA LEU A 62 19.53 -0.66 5.59
C LEU A 62 19.04 -0.44 7.01
N ASN A 63 19.78 0.34 7.80
CA ASN A 63 19.33 0.71 9.14
C ASN A 63 18.30 1.83 9.06
N VAL A 64 17.03 1.45 8.88
CA VAL A 64 15.92 2.40 8.78
C VAL A 64 15.29 2.74 10.14
N THR A 65 15.49 1.90 11.16
CA THR A 65 14.90 2.07 12.50
C THR A 65 15.84 2.78 13.49
N GLY A 66 17.13 2.90 13.17
CA GLY A 66 18.14 3.55 14.00
C GLY A 66 18.54 2.77 15.28
N GLY A 67 18.00 1.55 15.45
CA GLY A 67 18.29 0.67 16.60
C GLY A 67 19.26 -0.44 16.26
N GLN A 68 19.51 -1.33 17.24
CA GLN A 68 20.16 -2.63 16.98
C GLN A 68 19.11 -3.54 16.33
N GLY A 69 19.39 -3.98 15.12
CA GLY A 69 18.55 -4.95 14.41
C GLY A 69 18.70 -6.36 14.95
N VAL A 70 17.92 -7.27 14.38
CA VAL A 70 18.03 -8.73 14.61
C VAL A 70 19.25 -9.24 13.86
N PRO A 71 20.25 -9.81 14.55
CA PRO A 71 21.42 -10.40 13.91
C PRO A 71 21.04 -11.57 13.00
N LEU A 72 21.76 -11.75 11.89
CA LEU A 72 21.51 -12.84 10.94
C LEU A 72 21.44 -14.23 11.61
N PRO A 73 22.32 -14.60 12.59
CA PRO A 73 22.19 -15.89 13.28
C PRO A 73 20.82 -16.06 13.97
N ASP A 74 20.28 -15.01 14.59
CA ASP A 74 18.99 -15.06 15.28
C ASP A 74 17.83 -15.17 14.28
N PHE A 75 17.92 -14.45 13.16
CA PHE A 75 17.00 -14.60 12.05
C PHE A 75 17.00 -16.05 11.51
N LEU A 76 18.17 -16.62 11.26
CA LEU A 76 18.29 -18.00 10.75
C LEU A 76 17.78 -19.03 11.76
N ALA A 77 17.94 -18.78 13.05
CA ALA A 77 17.43 -19.66 14.11
C ALA A 77 15.90 -19.70 14.19
N ALA A 78 15.22 -18.71 13.65
CA ALA A 78 13.75 -18.65 13.58
C ALA A 78 13.16 -19.43 12.39
N LEU A 79 13.98 -19.89 11.46
CA LEU A 79 13.51 -20.64 10.28
C LEU A 79 13.16 -22.10 10.64
N PRO A 80 12.20 -22.71 9.93
CA PRO A 80 11.45 -22.18 8.80
C PRO A 80 10.21 -21.37 9.19
N ALA A 81 9.85 -21.31 10.47
CA ALA A 81 8.64 -20.62 10.93
C ALA A 81 8.63 -19.11 10.63
N GLY A 82 9.84 -18.55 10.42
CA GLY A 82 10.04 -17.13 10.17
C GLY A 82 10.22 -16.31 11.45
N HIS A 83 10.90 -15.17 11.32
CA HIS A 83 11.14 -14.28 12.46
C HIS A 83 9.96 -13.31 12.66
N PRO A 84 9.45 -13.13 13.90
CA PRO A 84 8.22 -12.34 14.15
C PRO A 84 8.35 -10.85 13.86
N GLN A 85 9.56 -10.32 13.66
CA GLN A 85 9.76 -8.93 13.26
C GLN A 85 9.73 -8.75 11.73
N TRP A 86 9.60 -9.81 10.93
CA TRP A 86 9.33 -9.77 9.50
C TRP A 86 7.85 -10.01 9.29
N LEU A 87 7.09 -8.95 9.04
CA LEU A 87 5.63 -9.04 8.99
C LEU A 87 4.99 -7.95 8.12
N PHE A 88 3.77 -8.22 7.66
CA PHE A 88 2.83 -7.20 7.20
C PHE A 88 1.95 -6.76 8.36
N TYR A 89 1.74 -5.46 8.52
CA TYR A 89 0.88 -4.92 9.56
C TYR A 89 -0.13 -3.92 9.00
N PRO A 90 -1.43 -4.12 9.28
CA PRO A 90 -2.01 -5.27 9.99
C PRO A 90 -1.94 -6.57 9.19
N ALA A 91 -2.07 -7.72 9.85
CA ALA A 91 -2.12 -9.02 9.18
C ALA A 91 -3.46 -9.30 8.50
N THR A 92 -4.50 -8.57 8.85
CA THR A 92 -5.83 -8.61 8.23
C THR A 92 -6.37 -7.19 8.06
N LEU A 93 -7.05 -6.93 6.95
CA LEU A 93 -7.63 -5.63 6.63
C LEU A 93 -9.00 -5.84 5.99
N SER A 94 -10.00 -5.07 6.43
CA SER A 94 -11.30 -5.01 5.75
C SER A 94 -11.46 -3.65 5.09
N ILE A 95 -11.79 -3.65 3.81
CA ILE A 95 -11.94 -2.45 2.99
C ILE A 95 -13.28 -2.49 2.24
N THR A 96 -13.67 -1.34 1.70
CA THR A 96 -14.81 -1.24 0.79
C THR A 96 -14.33 -1.27 -0.65
N ARG A 97 -15.12 -1.82 -1.54
CA ARG A 97 -14.83 -1.80 -2.98
C ARG A 97 -14.55 -0.37 -3.46
N GLY A 98 -13.46 -0.20 -4.19
CA GLY A 98 -12.96 1.11 -4.64
C GLY A 98 -11.93 1.75 -3.70
N ASP A 99 -11.73 1.22 -2.50
CA ASP A 99 -10.61 1.63 -1.66
C ASP A 99 -9.28 1.20 -2.30
N THR A 100 -8.24 1.95 -1.99
CA THR A 100 -6.86 1.68 -2.42
C THR A 100 -6.05 1.20 -1.22
N VAL A 101 -5.27 0.14 -1.39
CA VAL A 101 -4.31 -0.30 -0.38
C VAL A 101 -2.92 0.25 -0.74
N ARG A 102 -2.29 0.91 0.21
CA ARG A 102 -0.92 1.39 0.09
C ARG A 102 -0.01 0.56 0.98
N ALA A 103 0.77 -0.34 0.38
CA ALA A 103 1.82 -1.06 1.08
C ALA A 103 3.09 -0.19 1.13
N VAL A 104 3.66 0.01 2.33
CA VAL A 104 4.83 0.87 2.57
C VAL A 104 5.92 0.03 3.23
N ASN A 105 7.07 -0.10 2.58
CA ASN A 105 8.21 -0.77 3.17
C ASN A 105 8.94 0.17 4.15
N GLN A 106 8.82 -0.11 5.43
CA GLN A 106 9.53 0.57 6.52
C GLN A 106 10.64 -0.31 7.11
N GLY A 107 10.87 -1.48 6.53
CA GLY A 107 11.95 -2.39 6.91
C GLY A 107 13.27 -2.05 6.24
N GLY A 108 14.30 -2.77 6.64
CA GLY A 108 15.68 -2.60 6.14
C GLY A 108 15.97 -3.42 4.89
N GLU A 109 15.18 -4.42 4.57
CA GLU A 109 15.34 -5.31 3.42
C GLU A 109 14.39 -4.98 2.28
N ILE A 110 14.64 -5.59 1.13
CA ILE A 110 13.69 -5.60 0.02
C ILE A 110 12.63 -6.66 0.28
N HIS A 111 11.38 -6.30 0.04
CA HIS A 111 10.23 -7.22 0.12
C HIS A 111 9.47 -7.27 -1.19
N THR A 112 8.45 -8.11 -1.23
CA THR A 112 7.38 -8.04 -2.23
C THR A 112 6.03 -7.97 -1.52
N PHE A 113 5.05 -7.41 -2.18
CA PHE A 113 3.65 -7.40 -1.74
C PHE A 113 2.82 -7.99 -2.86
N THR A 114 2.86 -9.31 -2.96
CA THR A 114 2.35 -10.06 -4.12
C THR A 114 1.03 -10.73 -3.75
N GLU A 115 0.00 -10.47 -4.54
CA GLU A 115 -1.26 -11.19 -4.44
C GLU A 115 -1.04 -12.63 -4.94
N VAL A 116 -1.53 -13.60 -4.15
CA VAL A 116 -1.42 -15.04 -4.43
C VAL A 116 -2.77 -15.71 -4.29
N GLU A 117 -3.01 -16.75 -5.06
CA GLU A 117 -4.26 -17.53 -4.95
C GLU A 117 -4.29 -18.28 -3.63
N GLU A 118 -3.18 -18.90 -3.26
CA GLU A 118 -2.99 -19.64 -2.01
C GLU A 118 -1.62 -19.30 -1.39
N PHE A 119 -1.56 -19.19 -0.07
CA PHE A 119 -0.28 -19.01 0.61
C PHE A 119 0.62 -20.23 0.43
N GLY A 120 1.92 -20.00 0.20
CA GLY A 120 2.86 -21.10 0.02
C GLY A 120 4.32 -20.69 0.13
N GLY A 121 5.19 -21.26 -0.70
CA GLY A 121 6.60 -20.94 -0.72
C GLY A 121 6.93 -19.76 -1.62
N GLY A 122 7.97 -19.03 -1.24
CA GLY A 122 8.60 -18.00 -2.06
C GLY A 122 9.71 -18.54 -2.97
N PHE A 123 10.36 -17.63 -3.71
CA PHE A 123 11.43 -18.01 -4.65
C PHE A 123 12.79 -18.29 -4.00
N ILE A 124 12.93 -18.14 -2.67
CA ILE A 124 14.14 -18.50 -1.93
C ILE A 124 13.87 -19.80 -1.17
N PRO A 125 14.28 -20.97 -1.69
CA PRO A 125 13.87 -22.26 -1.15
C PRO A 125 14.24 -22.48 0.33
N GLY A 126 15.37 -21.90 0.77
CA GLY A 126 15.83 -22.02 2.16
C GLY A 126 14.97 -21.25 3.17
N LEU A 127 14.10 -20.35 2.72
CA LEU A 127 13.19 -19.55 3.55
C LEU A 127 11.75 -20.11 3.56
N ASN A 128 11.48 -21.21 2.82
CA ASN A 128 10.14 -21.79 2.74
C ASN A 128 9.87 -22.73 3.92
N ASP A 129 8.60 -22.93 4.24
CA ASP A 129 8.14 -23.91 5.25
C ASP A 129 7.21 -24.94 4.59
N PRO A 130 7.58 -26.24 4.55
CA PRO A 130 8.90 -26.76 4.97
C PRO A 130 10.03 -26.26 4.06
N PRO A 131 11.30 -26.34 4.50
CA PRO A 131 12.43 -25.94 3.66
C PRO A 131 12.40 -26.66 2.30
N ASN A 132 12.66 -25.88 1.24
CA ASN A 132 12.56 -26.33 -0.16
C ASN A 132 11.13 -26.67 -0.64
N ALA A 133 10.08 -26.28 0.07
CA ALA A 133 8.74 -26.29 -0.49
C ALA A 133 8.72 -25.48 -1.82
N PRO A 134 7.94 -25.92 -2.82
CA PRO A 134 7.87 -25.20 -4.07
C PRO A 134 7.31 -23.79 -3.88
N ALA A 135 7.82 -22.85 -4.67
CA ALA A 135 7.22 -21.52 -4.75
C ALA A 135 5.79 -21.61 -5.31
N VAL A 136 4.89 -20.76 -4.81
CA VAL A 136 3.58 -20.58 -5.45
C VAL A 136 3.74 -20.01 -6.86
N PRO A 137 2.78 -20.22 -7.76
CA PRO A 137 2.91 -19.80 -9.16
C PRO A 137 3.33 -18.33 -9.32
N GLU A 138 2.78 -17.44 -8.52
CA GLU A 138 3.02 -16.00 -8.56
C GLU A 138 4.43 -15.63 -8.10
N CYS A 139 5.05 -16.46 -7.28
CA CYS A 139 6.42 -16.28 -6.76
C CYS A 139 7.48 -17.08 -7.53
N THR A 140 7.09 -17.91 -8.51
CA THR A 140 8.02 -18.71 -9.29
C THR A 140 9.00 -17.83 -10.07
N VAL A 141 10.24 -18.27 -10.22
CA VAL A 141 11.33 -17.60 -10.97
C VAL A 141 11.72 -16.20 -10.46
N GLY A 142 11.32 -15.84 -9.25
CA GLY A 142 11.75 -14.60 -8.59
C GLY A 142 11.41 -13.34 -9.39
N TYR A 143 12.34 -12.38 -9.41
CA TYR A 143 12.12 -11.10 -10.10
C TYR A 143 12.04 -11.19 -11.63
N ALA A 144 12.31 -12.33 -12.24
CA ALA A 144 12.01 -12.57 -13.65
C ALA A 144 10.51 -12.76 -13.91
N ASN A 145 9.73 -13.15 -12.89
CA ASN A 145 8.28 -13.17 -12.95
C ASN A 145 7.73 -11.74 -12.85
N ILE A 146 6.88 -11.38 -13.81
CA ILE A 146 6.29 -10.04 -13.86
C ILE A 146 5.52 -9.69 -12.58
N SER A 147 4.82 -10.64 -11.98
CA SER A 147 4.07 -10.44 -10.74
C SER A 147 4.98 -10.05 -9.58
N VAL A 148 6.12 -10.74 -9.44
CA VAL A 148 7.11 -10.42 -8.38
C VAL A 148 7.83 -9.11 -8.69
N ALA A 149 8.22 -8.88 -9.95
CA ALA A 149 8.92 -7.67 -10.36
C ALA A 149 8.04 -6.41 -10.16
N SER A 150 6.75 -6.49 -10.45
CA SER A 150 5.80 -5.39 -10.31
C SER A 150 5.38 -5.12 -8.86
N THR A 151 5.52 -6.10 -7.97
CA THR A 151 5.13 -6.00 -6.55
C THR A 151 6.32 -5.84 -5.60
N ARG A 152 7.54 -5.67 -6.15
CA ARG A 152 8.75 -5.44 -5.38
C ARG A 152 8.70 -4.10 -4.65
N LEU A 153 8.97 -4.16 -3.34
CA LEU A 153 9.08 -3.02 -2.44
C LEU A 153 10.52 -2.87 -1.96
N ILE A 154 11.26 -1.94 -2.55
CA ILE A 154 12.57 -1.57 -2.01
C ILE A 154 12.39 -0.77 -0.72
N GLN A 155 13.45 -0.65 0.08
CA GLN A 155 13.45 0.06 1.34
C GLN A 155 12.94 1.51 1.16
N GLY A 156 11.98 1.92 1.98
CA GLY A 156 11.37 3.25 1.94
C GLY A 156 10.39 3.50 0.79
N SER A 157 10.16 2.52 -0.10
CA SER A 157 9.21 2.67 -1.18
C SER A 157 7.79 2.27 -0.78
N SER A 158 6.82 2.58 -1.62
CA SER A 158 5.45 2.12 -1.48
C SER A 158 4.86 1.64 -2.79
N LEU A 159 3.90 0.73 -2.69
CA LEU A 159 3.10 0.20 -3.78
C LEU A 159 1.62 0.52 -3.52
N LEU A 160 0.90 0.91 -4.56
CA LEU A 160 -0.55 1.05 -4.52
C LEU A 160 -1.18 -0.19 -5.17
N VAL A 161 -2.14 -0.78 -4.46
CA VAL A 161 -2.99 -1.84 -4.98
C VAL A 161 -4.40 -1.28 -5.10
N THR A 162 -4.89 -1.25 -6.32
CA THR A 162 -6.21 -0.71 -6.69
C THR A 162 -7.08 -1.81 -7.29
N ASP A 163 -8.36 -1.52 -7.42
CA ASP A 163 -9.29 -2.34 -8.20
C ASP A 163 -9.50 -3.78 -7.69
N LEU A 164 -9.21 -4.00 -6.38
CA LEU A 164 -9.52 -5.27 -5.74
C LEU A 164 -11.03 -5.53 -5.83
N GLN A 165 -11.38 -6.73 -6.31
CA GLN A 165 -12.76 -7.15 -6.44
C GLN A 165 -13.31 -7.58 -5.08
N GLN A 166 -14.65 -7.68 -4.95
CA GLN A 166 -15.26 -8.19 -3.75
C GLN A 166 -14.78 -9.62 -3.44
N GLY A 167 -14.38 -9.87 -2.19
CA GLY A 167 -13.87 -11.16 -1.75
C GLY A 167 -12.65 -11.06 -0.86
N VAL A 168 -12.00 -12.19 -0.64
CA VAL A 168 -10.77 -12.29 0.15
C VAL A 168 -9.56 -12.36 -0.78
N HIS A 169 -8.64 -11.45 -0.60
CA HIS A 169 -7.37 -11.34 -1.33
C HIS A 169 -6.21 -11.67 -0.38
N ARG A 170 -5.31 -12.54 -0.82
CA ARG A 170 -4.14 -12.98 -0.04
C ARG A 170 -2.90 -12.34 -0.59
N PHE A 171 -2.10 -11.76 0.29
CA PHE A 171 -0.82 -11.16 -0.06
C PHE A 171 0.29 -11.81 0.73
N GLU A 172 1.39 -12.19 0.05
CA GLU A 172 2.58 -12.67 0.71
C GLU A 172 3.86 -12.04 0.13
N CYS A 173 4.92 -12.09 0.92
CA CYS A 173 6.24 -11.72 0.44
C CYS A 173 6.91 -12.94 -0.21
N CYS A 174 7.16 -12.87 -1.50
CA CYS A 174 7.83 -13.96 -2.23
C CYS A 174 9.28 -14.23 -1.81
N ILE A 175 9.87 -13.33 -1.00
CA ILE A 175 11.21 -13.53 -0.38
C ILE A 175 11.06 -14.23 0.96
N HIS A 176 10.14 -13.75 1.80
CA HIS A 176 9.89 -14.16 3.17
C HIS A 176 8.45 -14.68 3.29
N PRO A 177 8.14 -15.92 2.88
CA PRO A 177 6.77 -16.37 2.65
C PRO A 177 5.92 -16.56 3.91
N TRP A 178 6.46 -16.35 5.09
CA TRP A 178 5.70 -16.24 6.33
C TRP A 178 5.10 -14.84 6.55
N MET A 179 5.57 -13.81 5.81
CA MET A 179 4.95 -12.48 5.82
C MET A 179 3.70 -12.52 4.97
N ARG A 180 2.56 -12.64 5.61
CA ARG A 180 1.24 -12.87 4.99
C ARG A 180 0.21 -11.94 5.55
N MET A 181 -0.77 -11.59 4.72
CA MET A 181 -1.97 -10.91 5.16
C MET A 181 -3.16 -11.24 4.28
N GLU A 182 -4.35 -11.01 4.81
CA GLU A 182 -5.60 -11.09 4.06
C GLU A 182 -6.30 -9.74 4.02
N ILE A 183 -6.85 -9.39 2.86
CA ILE A 183 -7.67 -8.21 2.64
C ILE A 183 -9.05 -8.68 2.24
N GLU A 184 -10.05 -8.36 3.07
CA GLU A 184 -11.46 -8.61 2.76
C GLU A 184 -12.08 -7.36 2.14
N VAL A 185 -12.54 -7.47 0.90
CA VAL A 185 -13.25 -6.42 0.18
C VAL A 185 -14.75 -6.66 0.27
N GLN A 186 -15.47 -5.72 0.88
CA GLN A 186 -16.92 -5.73 1.10
C GLN A 186 -17.69 -5.00 -0.01
#